data_3b5ccc013456eaac61ce6d90b3b257b8
#
_entry.id   3b5ccc013456eaac61ce6d90b3b257b8
#
_cell.length_a   1.000
_cell.length_b   1.000
_cell.length_c   1.000
_cell.angle_alpha   90.00
_cell.angle_beta   90.00
_cell.angle_gamma   90.00
#
_symmetry.space_group_name_H-M   'P 1'
#
loop_
_entity.id
_entity.type
_entity.pdbx_description
1 polymer ?
#
loop_
_entity_poly.entity_id
_entity_poly.type
_entity_poly.pdbx_seq_one_letter_code
_entity_poly.pdbx_strand_id
1 'polypeptide(L)'
;MLASKMQSVATSHDLPIEVEAFSDGKIGQIIEERHPDVILLGPQVKHRYQEVVNQYGSTGIPIAVIDQTAYGMMDGEKVLKTAIKMMKEAKKS
;
A
#
# COMPACT_ATOMS: atom_id res chain seq x y z
N MET A 1 14.49 -1.30 -4.64
CA MET A 1 13.16 -0.67 -4.57
C MET A 1 12.29 -1.40 -3.55
N LEU A 2 11.57 -0.66 -2.73
CA LEU A 2 10.78 -1.26 -1.65
C LEU A 2 9.68 -2.22 -2.16
N ALA A 3 8.99 -1.83 -3.23
CA ALA A 3 7.93 -2.69 -3.79
C ALA A 3 8.48 -4.04 -4.23
N SER A 4 9.68 -4.07 -4.81
CA SER A 4 10.32 -5.33 -5.21
C SER A 4 10.65 -6.19 -3.99
N LYS A 5 11.08 -5.58 -2.90
CA LYS A 5 11.36 -6.31 -1.67
C LYS A 5 10.09 -6.86 -1.05
N MET A 6 9.01 -6.09 -1.06
CA MET A 6 7.72 -6.56 -0.57
C MET A 6 7.23 -7.75 -1.39
N GLN A 7 7.36 -7.67 -2.71
CA GLN A 7 6.97 -8.78 -3.58
C GLN A 7 7.81 -10.02 -3.32
N SER A 8 9.11 -9.86 -3.09
CA SER A 8 10.00 -10.97 -2.77
C SER A 8 9.59 -11.65 -1.47
N VAL A 9 9.26 -10.87 -0.45
CA VAL A 9 8.81 -11.41 0.84
C VAL A 9 7.49 -12.18 0.65
N ALA A 10 6.54 -11.61 -0.08
CA ALA A 10 5.27 -12.27 -0.33
C ALA A 10 5.47 -13.60 -1.06
N THR A 11 6.33 -13.61 -2.08
CA THR A 11 6.64 -14.82 -2.83
C THR A 11 7.33 -15.86 -1.96
N SER A 12 8.26 -15.44 -1.09
CA SER A 12 8.97 -16.34 -0.18
C SER A 12 8.03 -17.03 0.79
N HIS A 13 6.96 -16.34 1.21
CA HIS A 13 5.99 -16.90 2.14
C HIS A 13 4.78 -17.52 1.43
N ASP A 14 4.87 -17.66 0.11
CA ASP A 14 3.81 -18.25 -0.71
C ASP A 14 2.47 -17.54 -0.54
N LEU A 15 2.52 -16.22 -0.42
CA LEU A 15 1.31 -15.41 -0.29
C LEU A 15 0.82 -14.96 -1.66
N PRO A 16 -0.50 -15.06 -1.93
CA PRO A 16 -1.06 -14.64 -3.23
C PRO A 16 -1.24 -13.12 -3.29
N ILE A 17 -0.14 -12.38 -3.18
CA ILE A 17 -0.12 -10.93 -3.13
C ILE A 17 0.72 -10.39 -4.27
N GLU A 18 0.20 -9.42 -5.00
CA GLU A 18 0.95 -8.68 -6.01
C GLU A 18 1.25 -7.29 -5.49
N VAL A 19 2.51 -6.87 -5.58
CA VAL A 19 2.94 -5.55 -5.16
C VAL A 19 3.44 -4.77 -6.37
N GLU A 20 2.87 -3.60 -6.60
CA GLU A 20 3.27 -2.74 -7.71
C GLU A 20 3.48 -1.32 -7.20
N ALA A 21 4.42 -0.61 -7.80
CA ALA A 21 4.72 0.77 -7.46
C ALA A 21 4.26 1.69 -8.58
N PHE A 22 3.55 2.75 -8.21
CA PHE A 22 3.03 3.74 -9.14
C PHE A 22 3.22 5.13 -8.57
N SER A 23 3.20 6.15 -9.43
CA SER A 23 3.20 7.52 -8.96
C SER A 23 1.83 7.86 -8.37
N ASP A 24 1.81 8.78 -7.41
CA ASP A 24 0.57 9.16 -6.72
C ASP A 24 -0.48 9.75 -7.66
N GLY A 25 -0.06 10.36 -8.76
CA GLY A 25 -0.99 10.90 -9.75
C GLY A 25 -1.82 9.87 -10.50
N LYS A 26 -1.45 8.58 -10.38
CA LYS A 26 -2.17 7.50 -11.06
C LYS A 26 -3.12 6.72 -10.16
N ILE A 27 -3.31 7.17 -8.92
CA ILE A 27 -4.12 6.42 -7.95
C ILE A 27 -5.53 6.15 -8.47
N GLY A 28 -6.20 7.15 -9.03
CA GLY A 28 -7.56 6.99 -9.55
C GLY A 28 -7.63 5.94 -10.65
N GLN A 29 -6.68 5.99 -11.58
CA GLN A 29 -6.62 5.03 -12.67
C GLN A 29 -6.37 3.62 -12.16
N ILE A 30 -5.48 3.48 -11.18
CA ILE A 30 -5.16 2.17 -10.58
C ILE A 30 -6.38 1.58 -9.89
N ILE A 31 -7.13 2.39 -9.16
CA ILE A 31 -8.34 1.94 -8.49
C ILE A 31 -9.35 1.39 -9.50
N GLU A 32 -9.53 2.08 -10.61
CA GLU A 32 -10.48 1.66 -11.64
C GLU A 32 -10.03 0.40 -12.38
N GLU A 33 -8.73 0.29 -12.69
CA GLU A 33 -8.20 -0.80 -13.51
C GLU A 33 -7.80 -2.03 -12.72
N ARG A 34 -7.28 -1.85 -11.51
CA ARG A 34 -6.65 -2.92 -10.73
C ARG A 34 -7.39 -3.32 -9.47
N HIS A 35 -8.28 -2.49 -8.97
CA HIS A 35 -9.03 -2.73 -7.74
C HIS A 35 -8.13 -3.19 -6.58
N PRO A 36 -7.17 -2.36 -6.15
CA PRO A 36 -6.24 -2.77 -5.10
C PRO A 36 -6.94 -3.01 -3.77
N ASP A 37 -6.38 -3.89 -2.96
CA ASP A 37 -6.90 -4.18 -1.61
C ASP A 37 -6.41 -3.18 -0.58
N VAL A 38 -5.30 -2.52 -0.84
CA VAL A 38 -4.72 -1.52 0.07
C VAL A 38 -3.84 -0.57 -0.75
N ILE A 39 -3.79 0.68 -0.32
CA ILE A 39 -2.95 1.70 -0.93
C ILE A 39 -1.96 2.21 0.12
N LEU A 40 -0.67 2.16 -0.22
CA LEU A 40 0.38 2.65 0.66
C LEU A 40 1.10 3.81 -0.01
N LEU A 41 1.19 4.93 0.69
CA LEU A 41 1.88 6.12 0.21
C LEU A 41 3.28 6.18 0.79
N GLY A 42 4.28 6.48 -0.04
CA GLY A 42 5.63 6.68 0.45
C GLY A 42 5.71 7.91 1.36
N PRO A 43 6.66 7.95 2.29
CA PRO A 43 6.76 9.09 3.21
C PRO A 43 7.04 10.42 2.52
N GLN A 44 7.62 10.39 1.32
CA GLN A 44 7.87 11.61 0.55
C GLN A 44 6.58 12.30 0.08
N VAL A 45 5.46 11.57 0.04
CA VAL A 45 4.16 12.12 -0.35
C VAL A 45 3.15 12.09 0.78
N LYS A 46 3.62 11.99 2.03
CA LYS A 46 2.73 11.93 3.19
C LYS A 46 1.81 13.15 3.29
N HIS A 47 2.24 14.29 2.77
CA HIS A 47 1.44 15.50 2.78
C HIS A 47 0.18 15.37 1.92
N ARG A 48 0.13 14.39 1.04
CA ARG A 48 -1.03 14.14 0.20
C ARG A 48 -1.99 13.10 0.80
N TYR A 49 -1.65 12.55 1.94
CA TYR A 49 -2.45 11.49 2.56
C TYR A 49 -3.90 11.93 2.76
N GLN A 50 -4.11 13.10 3.37
CA GLN A 50 -5.46 13.58 3.65
C GLN A 50 -6.25 13.83 2.37
N GLU A 51 -5.59 14.37 1.35
CA GLU A 51 -6.19 14.60 0.05
C GLU A 51 -6.62 13.29 -0.60
N VAL A 52 -5.75 12.28 -0.56
CA VAL A 52 -6.05 10.96 -1.12
C VAL A 52 -7.20 10.30 -0.38
N VAL A 53 -7.20 10.38 0.95
CA VAL A 53 -8.29 9.82 1.76
C VAL A 53 -9.61 10.52 1.44
N ASN A 54 -9.61 11.84 1.31
CA ASN A 54 -10.82 12.60 0.97
C ASN A 54 -11.35 12.22 -0.40
N GLN A 55 -10.46 11.98 -1.35
CA GLN A 55 -10.83 11.70 -2.74
C GLN A 55 -11.25 10.23 -2.95
N TYR A 56 -10.56 9.30 -2.32
CA TYR A 56 -10.76 7.87 -2.56
C TYR A 56 -11.24 7.07 -1.36
N GLY A 57 -11.39 7.69 -0.20
CA GLY A 57 -11.83 6.98 1.00
C GLY A 57 -13.19 6.31 0.87
N SER A 58 -14.06 6.86 0.02
CA SER A 58 -15.39 6.30 -0.19
C SER A 58 -15.37 4.96 -0.93
N THR A 59 -14.24 4.60 -1.54
CA THR A 59 -14.09 3.30 -2.21
C THR A 59 -14.02 2.15 -1.21
N GLY A 60 -13.76 2.44 0.06
CA GLY A 60 -13.57 1.40 1.08
C GLY A 60 -12.17 0.83 1.11
N ILE A 61 -11.29 1.23 0.22
CA ILE A 61 -9.92 0.74 0.18
C ILE A 61 -9.10 1.40 1.29
N PRO A 62 -8.44 0.62 2.18
CA PRO A 62 -7.61 1.22 3.23
C PRO A 62 -6.40 1.93 2.64
N ILE A 63 -6.10 3.11 3.14
CA ILE A 63 -5.02 3.97 2.67
C ILE A 63 -4.14 4.34 3.86
N ALA A 64 -2.83 4.18 3.73
CA ALA A 64 -1.90 4.53 4.80
C ALA A 64 -0.59 5.06 4.23
N VAL A 65 0.20 5.68 5.09
CA VAL A 65 1.54 6.16 4.75
C VAL A 65 2.55 5.16 5.31
N ILE A 66 3.51 4.76 4.49
CA ILE A 66 4.57 3.84 4.91
C ILE A 66 5.43 4.54 5.97
N ASP A 67 5.77 3.81 7.05
CA ASP A 67 6.65 4.33 8.08
C ASP A 67 7.98 4.77 7.47
N GLN A 68 8.42 5.97 7.82
CA GLN A 68 9.64 6.55 7.25
C GLN A 68 10.87 5.68 7.54
N THR A 69 10.95 5.12 8.74
CA THR A 69 12.07 4.25 9.11
C THR A 69 12.07 2.97 8.28
N ALA A 70 10.90 2.33 8.15
CA ALA A 70 10.78 1.11 7.35
C ALA A 70 11.08 1.38 5.88
N TYR A 71 10.63 2.52 5.37
CA TYR A 71 10.89 2.91 3.99
C TYR A 71 12.39 3.16 3.76
N GLY A 72 13.02 3.90 4.67
CA GLY A 72 14.44 4.21 4.56
C GLY A 72 15.33 2.99 4.65
N MET A 73 14.95 2.00 5.45
CA MET A 73 15.67 0.73 5.58
C MET A 73 15.26 -0.28 4.53
N MET A 74 14.28 0.06 3.70
CA MET A 74 13.70 -0.85 2.71
C MET A 74 13.23 -2.16 3.34
N ASP A 75 12.58 -2.06 4.50
CA ASP A 75 12.07 -3.21 5.24
C ASP A 75 10.75 -3.68 4.64
N GLY A 76 10.85 -4.42 3.54
CA GLY A 76 9.68 -4.91 2.82
C GLY A 76 8.80 -5.83 3.66
N GLU A 77 9.41 -6.62 4.55
CA GLU A 77 8.65 -7.52 5.41
C GLU A 77 7.74 -6.76 6.37
N LYS A 78 8.27 -5.74 7.04
CA LYS A 78 7.49 -4.95 7.97
C LYS A 78 6.35 -4.22 7.28
N VAL A 79 6.63 -3.61 6.13
CA VAL A 79 5.61 -2.90 5.36
C VAL A 79 4.54 -3.86 4.87
N LEU A 80 4.95 -5.03 4.39
CA LEU A 80 4.02 -6.05 3.92
C LEU A 80 3.11 -6.55 5.03
N LYS A 81 3.65 -6.79 6.23
CA LYS A 81 2.85 -7.20 7.38
C LYS A 81 1.80 -6.15 7.73
N THR A 82 2.18 -4.89 7.69
CA THR A 82 1.25 -3.78 7.92
C THR A 82 0.13 -3.79 6.89
N ALA A 83 0.47 -3.98 5.62
CA ALA A 83 -0.52 -4.01 4.55
C ALA A 83 -1.49 -5.18 4.73
N ILE A 84 -0.98 -6.36 5.08
CA ILE A 84 -1.83 -7.54 5.30
C ILE A 84 -2.79 -7.30 6.47
N LYS A 85 -2.30 -6.71 7.55
CA LYS A 85 -3.14 -6.38 8.70
C LYS A 85 -4.27 -5.43 8.30
N MET A 86 -3.97 -4.41 7.51
CA MET A 86 -4.96 -3.47 7.04
C MET A 86 -6.02 -4.14 6.16
N MET A 87 -5.60 -5.05 5.29
CA MET A 87 -6.53 -5.79 4.44
C MET A 87 -7.47 -6.66 5.26
N LYS A 88 -6.95 -7.32 6.30
CA LYS A 88 -7.77 -8.15 7.18
C LYS A 88 -8.78 -7.32 7.96
N GLU A 89 -8.36 -6.17 8.46
CA GLU A 89 -9.25 -5.28 9.21
C GLU A 89 -10.36 -4.74 8.31
N ALA A 90 -10.04 -4.40 7.06
CA ALA A 90 -11.02 -3.91 6.11
C ALA A 90 -12.08 -4.96 5.79
N LYS A 91 -11.68 -6.24 5.71
CA LYS A 91 -12.62 -7.33 5.42
C LYS A 91 -13.55 -7.65 6.57
N LYS A 92 -13.18 -7.28 7.80
CA LYS A 92 -13.99 -7.54 8.98
C LYS A 92 -15.11 -6.52 9.18
N SER A 93 -14.97 -5.37 8.56
CA SER A 93 -16.00 -4.32 8.65
C SER A 93 -17.05 -4.43 7.54
#